data_9ec86b1fa357b78f980c3a81153fc588
#
_entry.id   9ec86b1fa357b78f980c3a81153fc588
#
_cell.length_a   1.000
_cell.length_b   1.000
_cell.length_c   1.000
_cell.angle_alpha   90.00
_cell.angle_beta   90.00
_cell.angle_gamma   90.00
#
_symmetry.space_group_name_H-M   'P 1'
#
loop_
_entity.id
_entity.type
_entity.pdbx_description
1 polymer ?
#
loop_
_entity_poly.entity_id
_entity_poly.type
_entity_poly.pdbx_seq_one_letter_code
_entity_poly.pdbx_strand_id
1 'polypeptide(L)'
;MATYRLGVIGWPVEHSLSPAMHNAAFQALGMDNWQYELLPVPPDIVRLALREFRNHGYVGVNVTVPLKELVMPHVRPDERAQAIGAVNTITLRDL
;
A
#
# COMPACT_ATOMS: atom_id res chain seq x y z
N MET A 1 -5.67 -21.94 4.37
CA MET A 1 -5.26 -20.84 5.24
C MET A 1 -5.25 -19.54 4.45
N ALA A 2 -5.83 -18.49 4.99
CA ALA A 2 -5.88 -17.20 4.31
C ALA A 2 -4.48 -16.58 4.20
N THR A 3 -4.20 -15.97 3.06
CA THR A 3 -2.97 -15.20 2.86
C THR A 3 -3.30 -13.72 2.98
N TYR A 4 -2.52 -13.00 3.78
CA TYR A 4 -2.66 -11.56 3.95
C TYR A 4 -1.65 -10.87 3.06
N ARG A 5 -2.13 -10.04 2.16
CA ARG A 5 -1.31 -9.37 1.15
C ARG A 5 -1.25 -7.88 1.43
N LEU A 6 -0.04 -7.36 1.40
CA LEU A 6 0.25 -5.94 1.53
C LEU A 6 1.24 -5.55 0.45
N GLY A 7 1.48 -4.27 0.32
CA GLY A 7 2.49 -3.85 -0.65
C GLY A 7 2.78 -2.37 -0.58
N VAL A 8 3.67 -1.94 -1.46
CA VAL A 8 3.99 -0.54 -1.66
C VAL A 8 3.57 -0.14 -3.06
N ILE A 9 2.77 0.91 -3.17
CA ILE A 9 2.37 1.50 -4.45
C ILE A 9 3.22 2.74 -4.72
N GLY A 10 3.61 2.89 -5.98
CA GLY A 10 4.40 4.02 -6.44
C GLY A 10 4.66 3.89 -7.93
N TRP A 11 5.37 4.86 -8.49
CA TRP A 11 5.69 4.87 -9.92
C TRP A 11 6.96 5.68 -10.17
N PRO A 12 8.11 5.04 -10.37
CA PRO A 12 8.38 3.60 -10.27
C PRO A 12 8.49 3.11 -8.82
N VAL A 13 8.43 1.79 -8.60
CA VAL A 13 8.60 1.20 -7.27
C VAL A 13 9.63 0.06 -7.26
N GLU A 14 10.20 -0.29 -8.39
CA GLU A 14 11.05 -1.49 -8.56
C GLU A 14 12.27 -1.50 -7.65
N HIS A 15 12.73 -0.33 -7.22
CA HIS A 15 13.92 -0.21 -6.36
C HIS A 15 13.61 -0.12 -4.88
N SER A 16 12.33 -0.25 -4.50
CA SER A 16 11.97 -0.20 -3.09
C SER A 16 12.51 -1.42 -2.34
N LEU A 17 13.09 -1.18 -1.17
CA LEU A 17 13.57 -2.24 -0.28
C LEU A 17 12.49 -2.70 0.70
N SER A 18 11.31 -2.09 0.67
CA SER A 18 10.23 -2.40 1.60
C SER A 18 9.80 -3.86 1.57
N PRO A 19 9.65 -4.51 0.39
CA PRO A 19 9.29 -5.93 0.39
C PRO A 19 10.32 -6.81 1.09
N ALA A 20 11.62 -6.59 0.84
CA ALA A 20 12.67 -7.37 1.47
C ALA A 20 12.63 -7.22 2.99
N MET A 21 12.46 -5.99 3.48
CA MET A 21 12.42 -5.69 4.91
C MET A 21 11.19 -6.30 5.58
N HIS A 22 10.00 -6.07 5.01
CA HIS A 22 8.76 -6.58 5.60
C HIS A 22 8.67 -8.10 5.55
N ASN A 23 9.06 -8.71 4.44
CA ASN A 23 9.01 -10.16 4.31
C ASN A 23 10.01 -10.84 5.25
N ALA A 24 11.18 -10.25 5.46
CA ALA A 24 12.14 -10.75 6.44
C ALA A 24 11.57 -10.68 7.86
N ALA A 25 10.88 -9.59 8.19
CA ALA A 25 10.23 -9.45 9.50
C ALA A 25 9.10 -10.47 9.69
N PHE A 26 8.28 -10.68 8.67
CA PHE A 26 7.21 -11.69 8.73
C PHE A 26 7.78 -13.07 8.98
N GLN A 27 8.85 -13.42 8.28
CA GLN A 27 9.51 -14.71 8.44
C GLN A 27 10.07 -14.87 9.85
N ALA A 28 10.73 -13.84 10.36
CA ALA A 28 11.31 -13.86 11.72
C ALA A 28 10.25 -14.00 12.81
N LEU A 29 9.03 -13.50 12.56
CA LEU A 29 7.93 -13.55 13.51
C LEU A 29 7.01 -14.76 13.31
N GLY A 30 7.33 -15.65 12.38
CA GLY A 30 6.50 -16.82 12.09
C GLY A 30 5.21 -16.49 11.38
N MET A 31 5.12 -15.34 10.70
CA MET A 31 3.93 -14.89 9.98
C MET A 31 3.99 -15.41 8.54
N ASP A 32 3.90 -16.73 8.36
CA ASP A 32 4.15 -17.37 7.06
C ASP A 32 3.08 -17.08 6.03
N ASN A 33 1.90 -16.65 6.46
CA ASN A 33 0.79 -16.32 5.58
C ASN A 33 0.69 -14.83 5.24
N TRP A 34 1.70 -14.04 5.57
CA TRP A 34 1.78 -12.62 5.23
C TRP A 34 2.78 -12.40 4.10
N GLN A 35 2.40 -11.60 3.12
CA GLN A 35 3.26 -11.28 1.96
C GLN A 35 3.23 -9.78 1.69
N TYR A 36 4.40 -9.23 1.40
CA TYR A 36 4.55 -7.83 1.03
C TYR A 36 5.10 -7.75 -0.39
N GLU A 37 4.48 -6.94 -1.25
CA GLU A 37 4.74 -6.95 -2.70
C GLU A 37 5.06 -5.56 -3.22
N LEU A 38 5.78 -5.51 -4.33
CA LEU A 38 5.90 -4.29 -5.14
C LEU A 38 4.65 -4.17 -6.01
N LEU A 39 3.98 -3.02 -5.94
CA LEU A 39 2.74 -2.77 -6.68
C LEU A 39 2.92 -1.49 -7.52
N PRO A 40 3.44 -1.61 -8.75
CA PRO A 40 3.60 -0.45 -9.62
C PRO A 40 2.23 0.07 -10.06
N VAL A 41 1.99 1.35 -9.81
CA VAL A 41 0.70 1.99 -10.11
C VAL A 41 0.95 3.33 -10.80
N PRO A 42 0.64 3.42 -12.10
CA PRO A 42 0.69 4.72 -12.79
C PRO A 42 -0.28 5.72 -12.14
N PRO A 43 0.12 7.00 -12.06
CA PRO A 43 -0.71 8.00 -11.37
C PRO A 43 -2.14 8.14 -11.89
N ASP A 44 -2.34 7.96 -13.18
CA ASP A 44 -3.65 8.16 -13.82
C ASP A 44 -4.67 7.05 -13.49
N ILE A 45 -4.23 5.91 -12.94
CA ILE A 45 -5.13 4.81 -12.59
C ILE A 45 -5.16 4.51 -11.09
N VAL A 46 -4.63 5.39 -10.25
CA VAL A 46 -4.47 5.10 -8.82
C VAL A 46 -5.81 4.76 -8.14
N ARG A 47 -6.88 5.47 -8.50
CA ARG A 47 -8.21 5.20 -7.94
C ARG A 47 -8.68 3.77 -8.26
N LEU A 48 -8.57 3.40 -9.52
CA LEU A 48 -8.95 2.06 -9.98
C LEU A 48 -8.08 0.99 -9.32
N ALA A 49 -6.78 1.24 -9.23
CA ALA A 49 -5.85 0.31 -8.62
C ALA A 49 -6.18 0.04 -7.15
N LEU A 50 -6.49 1.08 -6.37
CA LEU A 50 -6.85 0.91 -4.96
C LEU A 50 -8.09 0.04 -4.80
N ARG A 51 -9.10 0.25 -5.66
CA ARG A 51 -10.32 -0.57 -5.66
C ARG A 51 -10.01 -2.03 -5.98
N GLU A 52 -9.18 -2.26 -7.00
CA GLU A 52 -8.82 -3.61 -7.41
C GLU A 52 -8.01 -4.33 -6.32
N PHE A 53 -7.08 -3.65 -5.66
CA PHE A 53 -6.34 -4.25 -4.55
C PHE A 53 -7.28 -4.66 -3.42
N ARG A 54 -8.24 -3.80 -3.06
CA ARG A 54 -9.24 -4.14 -2.05
C ARG A 54 -10.04 -5.37 -2.46
N ASN A 55 -10.49 -5.42 -3.71
CA ASN A 55 -11.30 -6.54 -4.21
C ASN A 55 -10.52 -7.86 -4.29
N HIS A 56 -9.21 -7.79 -4.39
CA HIS A 56 -8.34 -8.97 -4.44
C HIS A 56 -7.74 -9.33 -3.08
N GLY A 57 -8.27 -8.78 -2.00
CA GLY A 57 -7.91 -9.20 -0.65
C GLY A 57 -6.65 -8.57 -0.07
N TYR A 58 -6.14 -7.51 -0.69
CA TYR A 58 -5.04 -6.76 -0.07
C TYR A 58 -5.54 -6.04 1.17
N VAL A 59 -4.80 -6.17 2.27
CA VAL A 59 -5.16 -5.60 3.56
C VAL A 59 -4.82 -4.12 3.64
N GLY A 60 -3.68 -3.75 3.09
CA GLY A 60 -3.21 -2.39 3.11
C GLY A 60 -2.03 -2.18 2.20
N VAL A 61 -1.71 -0.91 1.96
CA VAL A 61 -0.56 -0.54 1.14
C VAL A 61 0.16 0.66 1.74
N ASN A 62 1.48 0.68 1.60
CA ASN A 62 2.26 1.89 1.78
C ASN A 62 2.26 2.66 0.46
N VAL A 63 2.36 3.97 0.54
CA VAL A 63 2.31 4.84 -0.63
C VAL A 63 3.64 5.61 -0.72
N THR A 64 4.26 5.56 -1.90
CA THR A 64 5.47 6.33 -2.16
C THR A 64 5.27 7.24 -3.37
N VAL A 65 6.31 7.95 -3.76
CA VAL A 65 6.26 8.92 -4.86
C VAL A 65 5.80 8.27 -6.16
N PRO A 66 5.01 8.94 -6.98
CA PRO A 66 4.46 10.30 -6.82
C PRO A 66 3.03 10.29 -6.27
N LEU A 67 2.60 9.22 -5.59
CA LEU A 67 1.19 8.95 -5.30
C LEU A 67 0.71 9.52 -3.96
N LYS A 68 1.61 9.94 -3.08
CA LYS A 68 1.25 10.32 -1.70
C LYS A 68 0.20 11.43 -1.63
N GLU A 69 0.23 12.38 -2.55
CA GLU A 69 -0.77 13.45 -2.62
C GLU A 69 -1.96 13.02 -3.46
N LEU A 70 -1.71 12.25 -4.52
CA LEU A 70 -2.73 11.86 -5.49
C LEU A 70 -3.78 10.91 -4.89
N VAL A 71 -3.45 10.15 -3.86
CA VAL A 71 -4.41 9.24 -3.21
C VAL A 71 -5.38 9.96 -2.28
N MET A 72 -5.06 11.19 -1.85
CA MET A 72 -5.88 11.93 -0.88
C MET A 72 -7.38 11.97 -1.20
N PRO A 73 -7.80 12.28 -2.45
CA PRO A 73 -9.23 12.34 -2.78
C PRO A 73 -9.95 11.00 -2.73
N HIS A 74 -9.20 9.89 -2.64
CA HIS A 74 -9.76 8.54 -2.75
C HIS A 74 -9.79 7.79 -1.42
N VAL A 75 -9.36 8.43 -0.34
CA VAL A 75 -9.25 7.82 0.99
C VAL A 75 -9.84 8.76 2.05
N ARG A 76 -9.94 8.28 3.29
CA ARG A 76 -10.31 9.10 4.45
C ARG A 76 -9.04 9.39 5.25
N PRO A 77 -8.35 10.50 4.98
CA PRO A 77 -7.11 10.80 5.69
C PRO A 77 -7.36 11.15 7.15
N ASP A 78 -6.46 10.73 8.02
CA ASP A 78 -6.50 11.15 9.42
C ASP A 78 -6.03 12.62 9.54
N GLU A 79 -6.04 13.16 10.76
CA GLU A 79 -5.70 14.57 10.99
C GLU A 79 -4.28 14.90 10.55
N ARG A 80 -3.32 14.00 10.76
CA ARG A 80 -1.94 14.22 10.34
C ARG A 80 -1.82 14.27 8.82
N ALA A 81 -2.46 13.33 8.14
CA ALA A 81 -2.43 13.27 6.68
C ALA A 81 -3.08 14.51 6.09
N GLN A 82 -4.18 15.00 6.66
CA GLN A 82 -4.83 16.23 6.23
C GLN A 82 -3.93 17.46 6.42
N ALA A 83 -3.26 17.55 7.56
CA ALA A 83 -2.37 18.67 7.85
C ALA A 83 -1.16 18.70 6.94
N ILE A 84 -0.63 17.53 6.59
CA ILE A 84 0.55 17.40 5.70
C ILE A 84 0.15 17.51 4.24
N GLY A 85 -1.07 17.08 3.88
CA GLY A 85 -1.52 17.04 2.49
C GLY A 85 -1.03 15.80 1.74
N ALA A 86 -0.67 14.73 2.45
CA ALA A 86 -0.15 13.51 1.84
C ALA A 86 -0.46 12.31 2.72
N VAL A 87 -0.60 11.15 2.06
CA VAL A 87 -0.87 9.87 2.72
C VAL A 87 0.26 8.92 2.39
N ASN A 88 0.80 8.22 3.40
CA ASN A 88 1.85 7.23 3.20
C ASN A 88 1.43 5.79 3.50
N THR A 89 0.26 5.58 4.08
CA THR A 89 -0.26 4.25 4.41
C THR A 89 -1.78 4.26 4.30
N ILE A 90 -2.34 3.23 3.66
CA ILE A 90 -3.78 3.08 3.47
C ILE A 90 -4.20 1.70 3.97
N THR A 91 -5.21 1.65 4.83
CA THR A 91 -5.92 0.41 5.17
C THR A 91 -7.05 0.23 4.16
N LEU A 92 -6.96 -0.80 3.33
CA LEU A 92 -7.84 -0.91 2.15
C LEU A 92 -9.28 -1.24 2.49
N ARG A 93 -9.53 -1.92 3.61
CA ARG A 93 -10.90 -2.23 4.03
C ARG A 93 -11.72 -0.99 4.35
N ASP A 94 -11.07 0.15 4.56
CA ASP A 94 -11.73 1.40 4.94
C ASP A 94 -11.93 2.36 3.75
N LEU A 95 -11.71 1.87 2.56
CA LEU A 95 -11.95 2.67 1.35
C LEU A 95 -13.43 2.94 1.15
#